data_5286b9c3372538575107bd9f76619d6f
#
_entry.id   5286b9c3372538575107bd9f76619d6f
#
_cell.length_a   1.000
_cell.length_b   1.000
_cell.length_c   1.000
_cell.angle_alpha   90.00
_cell.angle_beta   90.00
_cell.angle_gamma   90.00
#
_symmetry.space_group_name_H-M   'P 1'
#
loop_
_entity.id
_entity.type
_entity.pdbx_description
1 polymer ?
#
loop_
_entity_poly.entity_id
_entity_poly.type
_entity_poly.pdbx_seq_one_letter_code
_entity_poly.pdbx_strand_id
1 'polypeptide(L)'
;MRLLFVTDNGFSSKGKDFYYSGANVQHYATATKFFDEIVFVARNSKYDPSASLISPKYKTYLIDSITSGRHVFRSYSELNRILEMEIKNADAVMCFGLNGYLAFRKAKRYGKPTIAFIGGCVYETLTNMDSVPKRMLAPVMMELIRDMAKNSDYVHYVADFLFDRYPTDHKYLICSDAAIEIDDRVIQKRTEKIMESKNEPKMVGIIGYTHNRIKGIDTAIRALSMLGEEYRLQIVGRGDNAWLHRIACELKIEHRIEFLGVLNGRSEIFDWLDSIDIYLQPSLTEGMPRATLEAMSRGCPVITTSVGGLKALIDEEDRIAVGDYETLAYKLDVLGKDKDLLLSKAIRNFKEAKSYESVRLDK
;
A
#
# COMPACT_ATOMS: atom_id res chain seq x y z
N MET A 1 -7.76 22.43 17.65
CA MET A 1 -6.37 22.33 17.10
C MET A 1 -6.43 22.13 15.59
N ARG A 2 -5.47 22.68 14.87
CA ARG A 2 -5.39 22.66 13.40
C ARG A 2 -4.16 21.89 12.93
N LEU A 3 -4.38 20.84 12.11
CA LEU A 3 -3.34 20.04 11.49
C LEU A 3 -3.12 20.46 10.03
N LEU A 4 -1.88 20.76 9.67
CA LEU A 4 -1.48 20.83 8.27
C LEU A 4 -0.85 19.50 7.85
N PHE A 5 -1.46 18.82 6.87
CA PHE A 5 -0.89 17.59 6.31
C PHE A 5 -0.37 17.83 4.90
N VAL A 6 0.94 17.68 4.73
CA VAL A 6 1.64 17.86 3.46
C VAL A 6 2.14 16.53 2.95
N THR A 7 1.71 16.15 1.73
CA THR A 7 1.93 14.80 1.19
C THR A 7 2.24 14.79 -0.31
N ASP A 8 3.05 13.82 -0.73
CA ASP A 8 3.27 13.48 -2.14
C ASP A 8 2.19 12.55 -2.72
N ASN A 9 1.25 12.10 -1.90
CA ASN A 9 0.13 11.31 -2.37
C ASN A 9 -0.69 12.09 -3.41
N GLY A 10 -1.18 11.37 -4.44
CA GLY A 10 -1.96 11.96 -5.52
C GLY A 10 -3.39 12.25 -5.09
N PHE A 11 -3.75 13.51 -5.04
CA PHE A 11 -5.13 13.96 -4.95
C PHE A 11 -5.55 14.55 -6.28
N SER A 12 -6.85 14.52 -6.58
CA SER A 12 -7.40 15.09 -7.80
C SER A 12 -8.64 15.92 -7.52
N SER A 13 -9.06 16.74 -8.48
CA SER A 13 -10.29 17.51 -8.36
C SER A 13 -11.23 17.26 -9.54
N LYS A 14 -12.54 17.31 -9.28
CA LYS A 14 -13.59 17.34 -10.29
C LYS A 14 -14.65 18.37 -9.87
N GLY A 15 -14.70 19.48 -10.59
CA GLY A 15 -15.50 20.61 -10.17
C GLY A 15 -14.98 21.22 -8.86
N LYS A 16 -15.81 21.22 -7.82
CA LYS A 16 -15.46 21.73 -6.49
C LYS A 16 -14.99 20.63 -5.53
N ASP A 17 -15.07 19.37 -5.94
CA ASP A 17 -14.80 18.21 -5.09
C ASP A 17 -13.37 17.72 -5.27
N PHE A 18 -12.80 17.25 -4.16
CA PHE A 18 -11.47 16.65 -4.13
C PHE A 18 -11.57 15.14 -3.90
N TYR A 19 -10.65 14.40 -4.51
CA TYR A 19 -10.63 12.95 -4.49
C TYR A 19 -9.24 12.44 -4.17
N TYR A 20 -9.18 11.38 -3.37
CA TYR A 20 -7.96 10.68 -3.02
C TYR A 20 -7.94 9.30 -3.66
N SER A 21 -6.92 9.03 -4.46
CA SER A 21 -6.76 7.77 -5.17
C SER A 21 -6.07 6.66 -4.35
N GLY A 22 -5.68 6.93 -3.11
CA GLY A 22 -5.17 5.91 -2.20
C GLY A 22 -6.30 5.11 -1.55
N ALA A 23 -6.00 3.90 -1.10
CA ALA A 23 -7.00 2.95 -0.64
C ALA A 23 -7.75 3.34 0.64
N ASN A 24 -7.37 4.41 1.35
CA ASN A 24 -8.05 4.72 2.60
C ASN A 24 -7.99 6.20 3.01
N VAL A 25 -9.08 6.93 2.74
CA VAL A 25 -9.32 8.27 3.32
C VAL A 25 -9.54 8.18 4.84
N GLN A 26 -9.91 6.99 5.37
CA GLN A 26 -10.24 6.80 6.79
C GLN A 26 -9.06 7.02 7.73
N HIS A 27 -7.80 6.90 7.26
CA HIS A 27 -6.63 7.27 8.09
C HIS A 27 -6.65 8.74 8.50
N TYR A 28 -7.13 9.59 7.60
CA TYR A 28 -7.29 11.01 7.92
C TYR A 28 -8.48 11.25 8.85
N ALA A 29 -9.49 10.35 8.82
CA ALA A 29 -10.61 10.43 9.75
C ALA A 29 -10.20 10.18 11.20
N THR A 30 -9.17 9.36 11.46
CA THR A 30 -8.65 9.16 12.82
C THR A 30 -7.98 10.44 13.33
N ALA A 31 -7.23 11.16 12.50
CA ALA A 31 -6.66 12.45 12.88
C ALA A 31 -7.75 13.49 13.26
N THR A 32 -8.98 13.38 12.70
CA THR A 32 -10.08 14.28 13.05
C THR A 32 -10.62 14.11 14.48
N LYS A 33 -10.28 13.01 15.15
CA LYS A 33 -10.60 12.84 16.57
C LYS A 33 -9.80 13.78 17.47
N PHE A 34 -8.60 14.18 16.99
CA PHE A 34 -7.65 14.99 17.76
C PHE A 34 -7.51 16.44 17.25
N PHE A 35 -7.94 16.68 16.01
CA PHE A 35 -7.84 17.99 15.36
C PHE A 35 -9.20 18.45 14.85
N ASP A 36 -9.58 19.69 15.21
CA ASP A 36 -10.85 20.31 14.80
C ASP A 36 -10.83 20.66 13.29
N GLU A 37 -9.67 21.02 12.79
CA GLU A 37 -9.45 21.40 11.38
C GLU A 37 -8.25 20.65 10.80
N ILE A 38 -8.41 20.11 9.58
CA ILE A 38 -7.32 19.52 8.80
C ILE A 38 -7.23 20.23 7.46
N VAL A 39 -6.02 20.65 7.12
CA VAL A 39 -5.68 21.25 5.82
C VAL A 39 -4.75 20.31 5.07
N PHE A 40 -5.11 19.94 3.85
CA PHE A 40 -4.28 19.12 2.96
C PHE A 40 -3.51 19.98 1.97
N VAL A 41 -2.23 19.68 1.80
CA VAL A 41 -1.41 20.10 0.66
C VAL A 41 -0.89 18.83 0.01
N ALA A 42 -1.41 18.51 -1.18
CA ALA A 42 -1.18 17.24 -1.83
C ALA A 42 -0.74 17.42 -3.29
N ARG A 43 -0.11 16.39 -3.85
CA ARG A 43 0.28 16.41 -5.25
C ARG A 43 -0.95 16.28 -6.15
N ASN A 44 -1.08 17.19 -7.13
CA ASN A 44 -2.11 17.09 -8.15
C ASN A 44 -1.91 15.85 -9.02
N SER A 45 -2.97 15.07 -9.19
CA SER A 45 -3.00 13.87 -10.00
C SER A 45 -4.19 13.86 -10.95
N LYS A 46 -4.13 13.02 -11.99
CA LYS A 46 -5.27 12.83 -12.89
C LYS A 46 -6.45 12.26 -12.10
N TYR A 47 -7.65 12.79 -12.37
CA TYR A 47 -8.89 12.27 -11.79
C TYR A 47 -9.09 10.79 -12.13
N ASP A 48 -9.44 10.01 -11.13
CA ASP A 48 -9.77 8.61 -11.23
C ASP A 48 -11.19 8.40 -10.70
N PRO A 49 -12.13 7.86 -11.50
CA PRO A 49 -13.50 7.62 -11.06
C PRO A 49 -13.63 6.70 -9.83
N SER A 50 -12.62 5.85 -9.58
CA SER A 50 -12.57 4.95 -8.42
C SER A 50 -11.99 5.61 -7.16
N ALA A 51 -11.56 6.88 -7.25
CA ALA A 51 -11.00 7.60 -6.11
C ALA A 51 -12.09 7.96 -5.09
N SER A 52 -11.74 7.88 -3.81
CA SER A 52 -12.66 8.24 -2.72
C SER A 52 -12.82 9.75 -2.61
N LEU A 53 -14.05 10.21 -2.43
CA LEU A 53 -14.37 11.62 -2.18
C LEU A 53 -13.78 12.04 -0.82
N ILE A 54 -13.06 13.17 -0.84
CA ILE A 54 -12.59 13.84 0.37
C ILE A 54 -13.71 14.74 0.89
N SER A 55 -14.00 14.64 2.19
CA SER A 55 -15.03 15.47 2.79
C SER A 55 -14.81 16.96 2.50
N PRO A 56 -15.84 17.70 2.05
CA PRO A 56 -15.74 19.14 1.77
C PRO A 56 -15.34 20.00 2.97
N LYS A 57 -15.43 19.44 4.18
CA LYS A 57 -14.99 20.13 5.41
C LYS A 57 -13.46 20.34 5.46
N TYR A 58 -12.68 19.56 4.67
CA TYR A 58 -11.22 19.68 4.66
C TYR A 58 -10.77 20.66 3.58
N LYS A 59 -10.06 21.69 3.98
CA LYS A 59 -9.39 22.59 3.05
C LYS A 59 -8.28 21.84 2.33
N THR A 60 -8.29 21.84 0.98
CA THR A 60 -7.35 21.07 0.18
C THR A 60 -6.69 21.94 -0.88
N TYR A 61 -5.37 21.89 -0.95
CA TYR A 61 -4.55 22.50 -1.99
C TYR A 61 -3.91 21.41 -2.85
N LEU A 62 -4.01 21.54 -4.16
CA LEU A 62 -3.37 20.65 -5.12
C LEU A 62 -2.17 21.35 -5.74
N ILE A 63 -1.01 20.71 -5.66
CA ILE A 63 0.26 21.20 -6.21
C ILE A 63 0.73 20.29 -7.32
N ASP A 64 1.03 20.84 -8.48
CA ASP A 64 1.64 20.09 -9.55
C ASP A 64 3.05 19.62 -9.17
N SER A 65 3.55 18.59 -9.87
CA SER A 65 4.85 18.00 -9.54
C SER A 65 5.97 19.05 -9.48
N ILE A 66 6.73 19.03 -8.39
CA ILE A 66 7.94 19.87 -8.21
C ILE A 66 9.22 19.17 -8.69
N THR A 67 9.13 17.92 -9.17
CA THR A 67 10.28 17.13 -9.62
C THR A 67 10.27 16.85 -11.12
N SER A 68 9.16 17.10 -11.79
CA SER A 68 9.00 16.82 -13.23
C SER A 68 7.95 17.73 -13.86
N GLY A 69 8.10 17.99 -15.16
CA GLY A 69 7.15 18.78 -15.92
C GLY A 69 7.65 20.20 -16.24
N ARG A 70 6.91 20.90 -17.11
CA ARG A 70 7.28 22.23 -17.64
C ARG A 70 7.18 23.37 -16.62
N HIS A 71 6.49 23.14 -15.49
CA HIS A 71 6.14 24.20 -14.53
C HIS A 71 6.76 23.99 -13.13
N VAL A 72 7.86 23.23 -13.04
CA VAL A 72 8.52 22.90 -11.75
C VAL A 72 8.77 24.13 -10.88
N PHE A 73 9.33 25.19 -11.44
CA PHE A 73 9.61 26.43 -10.68
C PHE A 73 8.33 27.13 -10.18
N ARG A 74 7.27 27.13 -11.01
CA ARG A 74 5.96 27.69 -10.64
C ARG A 74 5.33 26.86 -9.52
N SER A 75 5.32 25.54 -9.66
CA SER A 75 4.79 24.61 -8.65
C SER A 75 5.53 24.72 -7.32
N TYR A 76 6.87 24.86 -7.37
CA TYR A 76 7.68 25.08 -6.17
C TYR A 76 7.37 26.43 -5.50
N SER A 77 7.25 27.50 -6.28
CA SER A 77 6.89 28.84 -5.76
C SER A 77 5.50 28.84 -5.12
N GLU A 78 4.54 28.18 -5.77
CA GLU A 78 3.18 28.05 -5.25
C GLU A 78 3.14 27.22 -3.97
N LEU A 79 3.79 26.06 -3.94
CA LEU A 79 3.95 25.23 -2.73
C LEU A 79 4.56 26.08 -1.59
N ASN A 80 5.65 26.78 -1.87
CA ASN A 80 6.33 27.58 -0.87
C ASN A 80 5.44 28.69 -0.28
N ARG A 81 4.64 29.36 -1.12
CA ARG A 81 3.66 30.38 -0.70
C ARG A 81 2.55 29.78 0.18
N ILE A 82 2.01 28.61 -0.19
CA ILE A 82 0.97 27.94 0.60
C ILE A 82 1.53 27.47 1.93
N LEU A 83 2.71 26.84 1.94
CA LEU A 83 3.36 26.41 3.17
C LEU A 83 3.65 27.59 4.11
N GLU A 84 4.08 28.75 3.58
CA GLU A 84 4.32 29.95 4.37
C GLU A 84 3.06 30.42 5.09
N MET A 85 1.92 30.41 4.40
CA MET A 85 0.65 30.84 4.95
C MET A 85 0.07 29.83 5.95
N GLU A 86 0.06 28.53 5.59
CA GLU A 86 -0.65 27.52 6.37
C GLU A 86 0.14 27.06 7.60
N ILE A 87 1.48 26.97 7.53
CA ILE A 87 2.31 26.59 8.68
C ILE A 87 2.17 27.59 9.83
N LYS A 88 2.10 28.90 9.56
CA LYS A 88 1.93 29.93 10.60
C LYS A 88 0.65 29.71 11.42
N ASN A 89 -0.40 29.22 10.77
CA ASN A 89 -1.72 29.01 11.35
C ASN A 89 -1.93 27.58 11.89
N ALA A 90 -0.98 26.65 11.65
CA ALA A 90 -1.10 25.28 12.12
C ALA A 90 -0.61 25.11 13.56
N ASP A 91 -1.24 24.23 14.32
CA ASP A 91 -0.78 23.78 15.63
C ASP A 91 0.22 22.63 15.51
N ALA A 92 0.09 21.80 14.43
CA ALA A 92 1.04 20.75 14.10
C ALA A 92 1.13 20.56 12.57
N VAL A 93 2.28 20.06 12.10
CA VAL A 93 2.53 19.77 10.67
C VAL A 93 2.90 18.31 10.49
N MET A 94 2.05 17.56 9.78
CA MET A 94 2.34 16.18 9.38
C MET A 94 2.96 16.15 7.97
N CYS A 95 4.05 15.43 7.84
CA CYS A 95 4.95 15.49 6.69
C CYS A 95 5.14 14.11 6.05
N PHE A 96 4.86 13.98 4.75
CA PHE A 96 5.08 12.76 3.98
C PHE A 96 5.72 13.06 2.61
N GLY A 97 6.81 12.37 2.29
CA GLY A 97 7.52 12.50 1.01
C GLY A 97 8.29 13.82 0.87
N LEU A 98 8.60 14.21 -0.38
CA LEU A 98 9.41 15.39 -0.67
C LEU A 98 8.70 16.71 -0.32
N ASN A 99 7.42 16.84 -0.69
CA ASN A 99 6.62 18.02 -0.30
C ASN A 99 6.55 18.12 1.23
N GLY A 100 6.38 16.96 1.89
CA GLY A 100 6.43 16.89 3.36
C GLY A 100 7.77 17.29 3.93
N TYR A 101 8.90 16.91 3.31
CA TYR A 101 10.23 17.35 3.73
C TYR A 101 10.39 18.87 3.65
N LEU A 102 9.91 19.50 2.59
CA LEU A 102 9.95 20.96 2.46
C LEU A 102 9.09 21.65 3.54
N ALA A 103 7.93 21.08 3.84
CA ALA A 103 7.08 21.56 4.93
C ALA A 103 7.74 21.36 6.30
N PHE A 104 8.35 20.21 6.56
CA PHE A 104 9.14 19.92 7.76
C PHE A 104 10.22 20.98 8.00
N ARG A 105 11.07 21.23 7.01
CA ARG A 105 12.14 22.24 7.10
C ARG A 105 11.61 23.64 7.43
N LYS A 106 10.46 23.98 6.85
CA LYS A 106 9.82 25.28 7.11
C LYS A 106 9.14 25.32 8.48
N ALA A 107 8.44 24.26 8.89
CA ALA A 107 7.79 24.14 10.19
C ALA A 107 8.80 24.28 11.35
N LYS A 108 9.96 23.62 11.24
CA LYS A 108 11.05 23.79 12.23
C LYS A 108 11.53 25.23 12.35
N ARG A 109 11.60 26.01 11.25
CA ARG A 109 11.96 27.44 11.29
C ARG A 109 10.93 28.31 12.03
N TYR A 110 9.63 27.88 11.98
CA TYR A 110 8.54 28.55 12.70
C TYR A 110 8.28 28.00 14.10
N GLY A 111 9.12 27.07 14.58
CA GLY A 111 8.92 26.42 15.88
C GLY A 111 7.63 25.60 16.00
N LYS A 112 7.10 25.10 14.89
CA LYS A 112 5.87 24.31 14.89
C LYS A 112 6.17 22.82 15.10
N PRO A 113 5.38 22.12 15.93
CA PRO A 113 5.48 20.68 16.10
C PRO A 113 5.37 19.94 14.78
N THR A 114 6.26 18.97 14.56
CA THR A 114 6.35 18.19 13.32
C THR A 114 6.12 16.71 13.55
N ILE A 115 5.37 16.08 12.66
CA ILE A 115 5.11 14.64 12.65
C ILE A 115 5.61 14.09 11.31
N ALA A 116 6.66 13.26 11.33
CA ALA A 116 7.08 12.55 10.13
C ALA A 116 6.23 11.28 9.98
N PHE A 117 5.57 11.10 8.83
CA PHE A 117 4.86 9.88 8.48
C PHE A 117 5.71 9.04 7.52
N ILE A 118 6.12 7.85 7.94
CA ILE A 118 6.99 6.95 7.19
C ILE A 118 6.20 5.73 6.76
N GLY A 119 5.68 5.78 5.52
CA GLY A 119 4.78 4.76 4.95
C GLY A 119 5.50 3.68 4.13
N GLY A 120 6.83 3.78 3.94
CA GLY A 120 7.61 2.81 3.16
C GLY A 120 9.04 3.26 2.92
N CYS A 121 9.85 2.38 2.33
CA CYS A 121 11.23 2.69 1.97
C CYS A 121 11.29 3.44 0.64
N VAL A 122 11.57 4.76 0.67
CA VAL A 122 11.66 5.59 -0.54
C VAL A 122 12.76 5.13 -1.49
N TYR A 123 13.88 4.65 -0.95
CA TYR A 123 14.99 4.12 -1.75
C TYR A 123 14.56 2.92 -2.58
N GLU A 124 13.97 1.91 -1.94
CA GLU A 124 13.48 0.71 -2.61
C GLU A 124 12.37 1.04 -3.63
N THR A 125 11.46 1.95 -3.27
CA THR A 125 10.40 2.39 -4.18
C THR A 125 10.97 3.03 -5.46
N LEU A 126 11.94 3.95 -5.33
CA LEU A 126 12.51 4.66 -6.48
C LEU A 126 13.43 3.77 -7.32
N THR A 127 14.19 2.86 -6.70
CA THR A 127 15.10 1.94 -7.40
C THR A 127 14.34 0.88 -8.21
N ASN A 128 13.13 0.50 -7.78
CA ASN A 128 12.26 -0.45 -8.48
C ASN A 128 11.35 0.22 -9.55
N MET A 129 11.49 1.52 -9.81
CA MET A 129 10.77 2.19 -10.89
C MET A 129 11.52 2.08 -12.23
N ASP A 130 10.78 2.01 -13.34
CA ASP A 130 11.32 1.96 -14.72
C ASP A 130 11.85 3.32 -15.21
N SER A 131 12.30 4.20 -14.31
CA SER A 131 12.77 5.56 -14.61
C SER A 131 14.18 5.78 -14.09
N VAL A 132 15.17 5.89 -15.01
CA VAL A 132 16.57 6.14 -14.66
C VAL A 132 16.73 7.39 -13.77
N PRO A 133 16.12 8.57 -14.09
CA PRO A 133 16.24 9.74 -13.23
C PRO A 133 15.71 9.51 -11.81
N LYS A 134 14.62 8.76 -11.65
CA LYS A 134 14.07 8.43 -10.32
C LYS A 134 15.02 7.51 -9.55
N ARG A 135 15.62 6.51 -10.20
CA ARG A 135 16.61 5.63 -9.58
C ARG A 135 17.85 6.40 -9.11
N MET A 136 18.33 7.35 -9.90
CA MET A 136 19.45 8.21 -9.51
C MET A 136 19.12 9.13 -8.33
N LEU A 137 17.85 9.52 -8.16
CA LEU A 137 17.39 10.35 -7.06
C LEU A 137 17.22 9.56 -5.74
N ALA A 138 17.16 8.24 -5.80
CA ALA A 138 16.86 7.39 -4.63
C ALA A 138 17.78 7.63 -3.41
N PRO A 139 19.13 7.73 -3.55
CA PRO A 139 20.01 7.99 -2.41
C PRO A 139 19.74 9.36 -1.77
N VAL A 140 19.52 10.39 -2.58
CA VAL A 140 19.23 11.75 -2.08
C VAL A 140 17.91 11.75 -1.31
N MET A 141 16.88 11.14 -1.88
CA MET A 141 15.57 11.05 -1.21
C MET A 141 15.65 10.26 0.11
N MET A 142 16.48 9.20 0.14
CA MET A 142 16.71 8.43 1.35
C MET A 142 17.25 9.32 2.48
N GLU A 143 18.26 10.14 2.19
CA GLU A 143 18.86 11.05 3.19
C GLU A 143 17.90 12.17 3.63
N LEU A 144 17.08 12.71 2.70
CA LEU A 144 16.07 13.70 3.07
C LEU A 144 15.02 13.12 4.04
N ILE A 145 14.57 11.90 3.79
CA ILE A 145 13.59 11.23 4.66
C ILE A 145 14.23 10.82 6.00
N ARG A 146 15.51 10.42 6.00
CA ARG A 146 16.28 10.19 7.24
C ARG A 146 16.41 11.47 8.08
N ASP A 147 16.76 12.60 7.47
CA ASP A 147 16.83 13.89 8.14
C ASP A 147 15.46 14.26 8.73
N MET A 148 14.38 14.04 7.98
CA MET A 148 13.03 14.30 8.46
C MET A 148 12.66 13.42 9.65
N ALA A 149 12.91 12.10 9.59
CA ALA A 149 12.63 11.20 10.70
C ALA A 149 13.46 11.52 11.93
N LYS A 150 14.76 11.76 11.76
CA LYS A 150 15.70 12.05 12.84
C LYS A 150 15.37 13.35 13.59
N ASN A 151 14.85 14.37 12.91
CA ASN A 151 14.70 15.70 13.45
C ASN A 151 13.23 16.16 13.64
N SER A 152 12.25 15.30 13.33
CA SER A 152 10.84 15.56 13.67
C SER A 152 10.56 15.34 15.14
N ASP A 153 9.58 16.05 15.69
CA ASP A 153 9.23 15.94 17.12
C ASP A 153 8.54 14.61 17.43
N TYR A 154 7.83 14.05 16.43
CA TYR A 154 7.19 12.73 16.46
C TYR A 154 7.39 12.01 15.13
N VAL A 155 7.48 10.68 15.17
CA VAL A 155 7.58 9.85 13.95
C VAL A 155 6.55 8.72 14.00
N HIS A 156 5.79 8.57 12.92
CA HIS A 156 4.89 7.44 12.73
C HIS A 156 5.45 6.51 11.65
N TYR A 157 5.77 5.29 12.02
CA TYR A 157 6.18 4.23 11.11
C TYR A 157 5.02 3.25 10.93
N VAL A 158 4.76 2.84 9.69
CA VAL A 158 3.71 1.84 9.41
C VAL A 158 4.17 0.40 9.67
N ALA A 159 5.48 0.16 9.83
CA ALA A 159 6.07 -1.15 10.10
C ALA A 159 7.45 -1.01 10.79
N ASP A 160 7.85 -2.03 11.58
CA ASP A 160 9.08 -2.03 12.41
C ASP A 160 10.36 -1.80 11.60
N PHE A 161 10.52 -2.48 10.46
CA PHE A 161 11.74 -2.36 9.62
C PHE A 161 12.02 -0.92 9.15
N LEU A 162 11.01 -0.05 9.15
CA LEU A 162 11.17 1.34 8.78
C LEU A 162 11.89 2.14 9.84
N PHE A 163 11.78 1.75 11.12
CA PHE A 163 12.58 2.33 12.19
C PHE A 163 14.09 2.08 11.96
N ASP A 164 14.47 0.88 11.57
CA ASP A 164 15.88 0.56 11.27
C ASP A 164 16.41 1.36 10.06
N ARG A 165 15.53 1.63 9.09
CA ARG A 165 15.88 2.41 7.87
C ARG A 165 15.96 3.92 8.13
N TYR A 166 15.13 4.43 9.02
CA TYR A 166 14.94 5.84 9.33
C TYR A 166 14.91 6.08 10.85
N PRO A 167 16.02 5.80 11.56
CA PRO A 167 16.02 5.85 13.01
C PRO A 167 15.78 7.27 13.55
N THR A 168 15.20 7.34 14.76
CA THR A 168 14.99 8.57 15.51
C THR A 168 15.24 8.34 16.99
N ASP A 169 15.71 9.38 17.69
CA ASP A 169 15.81 9.44 19.15
C ASP A 169 14.60 10.17 19.77
N HIS A 170 13.69 10.66 18.94
CA HIS A 170 12.45 11.33 19.36
C HIS A 170 11.33 10.34 19.63
N LYS A 171 10.17 10.83 20.07
CA LYS A 171 8.99 10.02 20.28
C LYS A 171 8.52 9.43 18.94
N TYR A 172 8.22 8.15 18.94
CA TYR A 172 7.70 7.47 17.77
C TYR A 172 6.58 6.50 18.09
N LEU A 173 5.80 6.17 17.08
CA LEU A 173 4.78 5.14 17.08
C LEU A 173 5.03 4.21 15.89
N ILE A 174 5.01 2.90 16.13
CA ILE A 174 4.94 1.91 15.07
C ILE A 174 3.53 1.34 15.08
N CYS A 175 2.76 1.64 14.03
CA CYS A 175 1.38 1.21 13.91
C CYS A 175 1.01 1.04 12.45
N SER A 176 0.48 -0.13 12.11
CA SER A 176 -0.04 -0.38 10.75
C SER A 176 -1.15 0.61 10.42
N ASP A 177 -1.13 1.09 9.19
CA ASP A 177 -2.20 1.86 8.60
C ASP A 177 -3.32 0.96 7.98
N ALA A 178 -3.24 -0.36 8.16
CA ALA A 178 -4.28 -1.28 7.74
C ALA A 178 -5.46 -1.25 8.71
N ALA A 179 -6.64 -0.98 8.19
CA ALA A 179 -7.88 -1.05 8.96
C ALA A 179 -8.52 -2.43 8.72
N ILE A 180 -8.14 -3.42 9.52
CA ILE A 180 -8.74 -4.76 9.46
C ILE A 180 -9.82 -4.92 10.52
N GLU A 181 -10.83 -5.71 10.19
CA GLU A 181 -11.89 -6.15 11.09
C GLU A 181 -11.82 -7.67 11.16
N ILE A 182 -11.81 -8.20 12.38
CA ILE A 182 -11.78 -9.63 12.63
C ILE A 182 -13.18 -10.11 13.00
N ASP A 183 -13.62 -11.16 12.31
CA ASP A 183 -14.83 -11.89 12.62
C ASP A 183 -14.48 -13.40 12.64
N ASP A 184 -14.54 -14.00 13.82
CA ASP A 184 -14.18 -15.40 14.00
C ASP A 184 -15.05 -16.37 13.17
N ARG A 185 -16.22 -15.95 12.67
CA ARG A 185 -17.04 -16.73 11.73
C ARG A 185 -16.39 -16.90 10.37
N VAL A 186 -15.49 -15.99 9.99
CA VAL A 186 -14.78 -16.04 8.70
C VAL A 186 -13.89 -17.27 8.60
N ILE A 187 -13.12 -17.58 9.64
CA ILE A 187 -12.22 -18.74 9.60
C ILE A 187 -13.00 -20.06 9.59
N GLN A 188 -14.18 -20.10 10.18
CA GLN A 188 -15.06 -21.26 10.09
C GLN A 188 -15.50 -21.49 8.64
N LYS A 189 -16.04 -20.46 7.97
CA LYS A 189 -16.44 -20.52 6.56
C LYS A 189 -15.27 -20.88 5.63
N ARG A 190 -14.08 -20.34 5.90
CA ARG A 190 -12.87 -20.69 5.14
C ARG A 190 -12.49 -22.15 5.30
N THR A 191 -12.59 -22.67 6.53
CA THR A 191 -12.34 -24.09 6.82
C THR A 191 -13.31 -24.98 6.06
N GLU A 192 -14.61 -24.69 6.12
CA GLU A 192 -15.65 -25.39 5.37
C GLU A 192 -15.35 -25.40 3.87
N LYS A 193 -15.07 -24.22 3.29
CA LYS A 193 -14.71 -24.07 1.87
C LYS A 193 -13.52 -24.96 1.49
N ILE A 194 -12.44 -24.98 2.27
CA ILE A 194 -11.25 -25.80 1.99
C ILE A 194 -11.59 -27.30 2.04
N MET A 195 -12.32 -27.72 3.07
CA MET A 195 -12.65 -29.13 3.26
C MET A 195 -13.63 -29.67 2.21
N GLU A 196 -14.61 -28.86 1.80
CA GLU A 196 -15.65 -29.24 0.85
C GLU A 196 -15.21 -29.12 -0.61
N SER A 197 -14.15 -28.36 -0.92
CA SER A 197 -13.70 -28.15 -2.31
C SER A 197 -13.39 -29.48 -3.01
N LYS A 198 -14.09 -29.76 -4.13
CA LYS A 198 -13.91 -30.97 -4.95
C LYS A 198 -13.48 -30.52 -6.34
N ASN A 199 -12.28 -30.86 -6.76
CA ASN A 199 -11.79 -30.74 -8.16
C ASN A 199 -12.15 -29.43 -8.89
N GLU A 200 -12.47 -28.37 -8.17
CA GLU A 200 -12.73 -27.04 -8.72
C GLU A 200 -11.40 -26.35 -9.07
N PRO A 201 -11.40 -25.44 -10.06
CA PRO A 201 -10.23 -24.65 -10.35
C PRO A 201 -9.75 -23.90 -9.11
N LYS A 202 -8.44 -23.93 -8.86
CA LYS A 202 -7.80 -23.16 -7.78
C LYS A 202 -7.74 -21.70 -8.17
N MET A 203 -8.49 -20.87 -7.46
CA MET A 203 -8.53 -19.42 -7.67
C MET A 203 -7.42 -18.73 -6.90
N VAL A 204 -6.45 -18.19 -7.62
CA VAL A 204 -5.34 -17.42 -7.07
C VAL A 204 -5.65 -15.95 -7.25
N GLY A 205 -5.47 -15.14 -6.20
CA GLY A 205 -5.80 -13.73 -6.22
C GLY A 205 -4.62 -12.82 -5.91
N ILE A 206 -4.59 -11.63 -6.53
CA ILE A 206 -3.62 -10.57 -6.24
C ILE A 206 -4.29 -9.20 -6.30
N ILE A 207 -3.97 -8.33 -5.34
CA ILE A 207 -4.36 -6.92 -5.37
C ILE A 207 -3.15 -6.05 -5.67
N GLY A 208 -3.24 -5.22 -6.73
CA GLY A 208 -2.15 -4.30 -7.04
C GLY A 208 -2.41 -3.37 -8.20
N TYR A 209 -1.59 -2.30 -8.27
CA TYR A 209 -1.55 -1.46 -9.46
C TYR A 209 -0.98 -2.23 -10.65
N THR A 210 -1.68 -2.16 -11.80
CA THR A 210 -1.30 -2.90 -13.01
C THR A 210 -0.36 -2.13 -13.94
N HIS A 211 -0.16 -0.83 -13.73
CA HIS A 211 0.63 0.04 -14.61
C HIS A 211 2.14 -0.01 -14.38
N ASN A 212 2.62 -0.79 -13.38
CA ASN A 212 4.04 -0.95 -13.08
C ASN A 212 4.32 -2.31 -12.46
N ARG A 213 5.62 -2.64 -12.30
CA ARG A 213 6.07 -3.95 -11.80
C ARG A 213 6.11 -4.08 -10.28
N ILE A 214 5.87 -3.00 -9.53
CA ILE A 214 6.10 -2.97 -8.07
C ILE A 214 5.36 -4.10 -7.35
N LYS A 215 4.17 -4.47 -7.82
CA LYS A 215 3.35 -5.54 -7.20
C LYS A 215 3.69 -6.96 -7.70
N GLY A 216 4.63 -7.12 -8.65
CA GLY A 216 5.08 -8.41 -9.13
C GLY A 216 4.01 -9.24 -9.85
N ILE A 217 3.01 -8.58 -10.46
CA ILE A 217 1.92 -9.28 -11.17
C ILE A 217 2.47 -10.11 -12.33
N ASP A 218 3.52 -9.64 -13.00
CA ASP A 218 4.23 -10.37 -14.05
C ASP A 218 4.90 -11.66 -13.50
N THR A 219 5.40 -11.64 -12.27
CA THR A 219 5.91 -12.83 -11.58
C THR A 219 4.79 -13.86 -11.36
N ALA A 220 3.60 -13.42 -10.92
CA ALA A 220 2.44 -14.29 -10.75
C ALA A 220 1.97 -14.91 -12.08
N ILE A 221 1.92 -14.10 -13.16
CA ILE A 221 1.56 -14.59 -14.50
C ILE A 221 2.55 -15.65 -15.01
N ARG A 222 3.87 -15.41 -14.83
CA ARG A 222 4.88 -16.41 -15.21
C ARG A 222 4.78 -17.69 -14.38
N ALA A 223 4.55 -17.59 -13.08
CA ALA A 223 4.32 -18.75 -12.24
C ALA A 223 3.10 -19.56 -12.70
N LEU A 224 1.99 -18.87 -13.03
CA LEU A 224 0.78 -19.51 -13.53
C LEU A 224 1.03 -20.33 -14.81
N SER A 225 1.94 -19.89 -15.70
CA SER A 225 2.27 -20.60 -16.94
C SER A 225 2.96 -21.95 -16.71
N MET A 226 3.51 -22.18 -15.53
CA MET A 226 4.17 -23.44 -15.13
C MET A 226 3.22 -24.42 -14.44
N LEU A 227 1.99 -23.99 -14.16
CA LEU A 227 0.96 -24.78 -13.46
C LEU A 227 -0.05 -25.37 -14.46
N GLY A 228 -0.78 -26.40 -14.02
CA GLY A 228 -1.85 -27.03 -14.80
C GLY A 228 -3.06 -26.11 -15.02
N GLU A 229 -3.98 -26.56 -15.90
CA GLU A 229 -5.16 -25.80 -16.30
C GLU A 229 -6.19 -25.62 -15.18
N GLU A 230 -6.01 -26.29 -14.05
CA GLU A 230 -6.83 -26.13 -12.84
C GLU A 230 -6.53 -24.85 -12.07
N TYR A 231 -5.44 -24.13 -12.37
CA TYR A 231 -5.13 -22.86 -11.72
C TYR A 231 -5.61 -21.67 -12.55
N ARG A 232 -6.24 -20.69 -11.90
CA ARG A 232 -6.68 -19.43 -12.49
C ARG A 232 -6.20 -18.25 -11.64
N LEU A 233 -5.93 -17.13 -12.29
CA LEU A 233 -5.44 -15.91 -11.61
C LEU A 233 -6.45 -14.78 -11.78
N GLN A 234 -6.91 -14.22 -10.67
CA GLN A 234 -7.69 -12.98 -10.63
C GLN A 234 -6.85 -11.81 -10.13
N ILE A 235 -6.91 -10.70 -10.86
CA ILE A 235 -6.13 -9.50 -10.58
C ILE A 235 -7.10 -8.35 -10.29
N VAL A 236 -7.07 -7.87 -9.05
CA VAL A 236 -7.84 -6.71 -8.60
C VAL A 236 -6.92 -5.50 -8.54
N GLY A 237 -7.33 -4.40 -9.16
CA GLY A 237 -6.59 -3.14 -9.13
C GLY A 237 -6.75 -2.32 -10.40
N ARG A 238 -6.12 -1.15 -10.39
CA ARG A 238 -6.21 -0.18 -11.47
C ARG A 238 -4.88 0.03 -12.17
N GLY A 239 -4.97 0.57 -13.36
CA GLY A 239 -3.83 0.96 -14.19
C GLY A 239 -3.89 0.34 -15.57
N ASP A 240 -2.97 0.78 -16.43
CA ASP A 240 -2.80 0.15 -17.74
C ASP A 240 -2.20 -1.25 -17.57
N ASN A 241 -2.91 -2.26 -18.05
CA ASN A 241 -2.53 -3.68 -17.96
C ASN A 241 -2.12 -4.28 -19.32
N ALA A 242 -2.01 -3.48 -20.38
CA ALA A 242 -1.69 -3.96 -21.72
C ALA A 242 -0.38 -4.75 -21.79
N TRP A 243 0.62 -4.37 -20.99
CA TRP A 243 1.90 -5.08 -20.91
C TRP A 243 1.76 -6.46 -20.22
N LEU A 244 0.87 -6.59 -19.25
CA LEU A 244 0.56 -7.87 -18.58
C LEU A 244 -0.20 -8.81 -19.53
N HIS A 245 -1.17 -8.28 -20.28
CA HIS A 245 -1.85 -9.03 -21.34
C HIS A 245 -0.87 -9.58 -22.38
N ARG A 246 0.11 -8.78 -22.82
CA ARG A 246 1.15 -9.27 -23.74
C ARG A 246 1.92 -10.46 -23.17
N ILE A 247 2.35 -10.40 -21.90
CA ILE A 247 3.03 -11.51 -21.25
C ILE A 247 2.12 -12.76 -21.22
N ALA A 248 0.85 -12.60 -20.88
CA ALA A 248 -0.10 -13.69 -20.83
C ALA A 248 -0.29 -14.35 -22.21
N CYS A 249 -0.45 -13.56 -23.28
CA CYS A 249 -0.56 -14.03 -24.66
C CYS A 249 0.72 -14.73 -25.14
N GLU A 250 1.90 -14.18 -24.86
CA GLU A 250 3.19 -14.82 -25.18
C GLU A 250 3.33 -16.19 -24.51
N LEU A 251 2.79 -16.35 -23.31
CA LEU A 251 2.78 -17.59 -22.56
C LEU A 251 1.57 -18.48 -22.86
N LYS A 252 0.61 -18.04 -23.70
CA LYS A 252 -0.61 -18.73 -24.11
C LYS A 252 -1.54 -19.13 -22.94
N ILE A 253 -1.63 -18.26 -21.94
CA ILE A 253 -2.43 -18.49 -20.70
C ILE A 253 -3.44 -17.36 -20.41
N GLU A 254 -3.70 -16.48 -21.40
CA GLU A 254 -4.64 -15.36 -21.26
C GLU A 254 -6.04 -15.80 -20.83
N HIS A 255 -6.47 -16.98 -21.24
CA HIS A 255 -7.76 -17.58 -20.89
C HIS A 255 -7.87 -18.00 -19.41
N ARG A 256 -6.76 -18.00 -18.68
CA ARG A 256 -6.69 -18.36 -17.26
C ARG A 256 -6.55 -17.12 -16.34
N ILE A 257 -6.52 -15.91 -16.92
CA ILE A 257 -6.29 -14.67 -16.19
C ILE A 257 -7.48 -13.75 -16.34
N GLU A 258 -7.97 -13.25 -15.23
CA GLU A 258 -9.07 -12.30 -15.17
C GLU A 258 -8.64 -11.00 -14.50
N PHE A 259 -8.80 -9.88 -15.21
CA PHE A 259 -8.57 -8.53 -14.67
C PHE A 259 -9.91 -7.95 -14.22
N LEU A 260 -10.16 -7.95 -12.91
CA LEU A 260 -11.44 -7.51 -12.32
C LEU A 260 -11.56 -5.98 -12.21
N GLY A 261 -10.46 -5.26 -12.45
CA GLY A 261 -10.48 -3.81 -12.23
C GLY A 261 -10.50 -3.45 -10.75
N VAL A 262 -11.18 -2.35 -10.42
CA VAL A 262 -11.28 -1.86 -9.04
C VAL A 262 -12.57 -2.37 -8.41
N LEU A 263 -12.45 -3.01 -7.26
CA LEU A 263 -13.60 -3.33 -6.42
C LEU A 263 -13.92 -2.14 -5.51
N ASN A 264 -15.20 -1.82 -5.39
CA ASN A 264 -15.68 -0.62 -4.72
C ASN A 264 -16.06 -0.89 -3.26
N GLY A 265 -15.18 -0.45 -2.37
CA GLY A 265 -15.41 -0.59 -0.94
C GLY A 265 -14.95 -1.92 -0.36
N ARG A 266 -14.96 -1.97 0.97
CA ARG A 266 -14.42 -3.09 1.73
C ARG A 266 -15.23 -4.38 1.54
N SER A 267 -16.56 -4.28 1.40
CA SER A 267 -17.41 -5.45 1.25
C SER A 267 -17.06 -6.23 -0.01
N GLU A 268 -16.98 -5.57 -1.17
CA GLU A 268 -16.64 -6.23 -2.45
C GLU A 268 -15.24 -6.87 -2.39
N ILE A 269 -14.27 -6.20 -1.74
CA ILE A 269 -12.92 -6.76 -1.56
C ILE A 269 -12.98 -8.01 -0.67
N PHE A 270 -13.74 -7.99 0.41
CA PHE A 270 -13.86 -9.12 1.33
C PHE A 270 -14.59 -10.29 0.68
N ASP A 271 -15.70 -10.03 -0.03
CA ASP A 271 -16.44 -11.05 -0.77
C ASP A 271 -15.54 -11.73 -1.82
N TRP A 272 -14.73 -10.93 -2.51
CA TRP A 272 -13.74 -11.46 -3.46
C TRP A 272 -12.63 -12.26 -2.75
N LEU A 273 -12.06 -11.77 -1.66
CA LEU A 273 -11.06 -12.50 -0.87
C LEU A 273 -11.63 -13.83 -0.34
N ASP A 274 -12.91 -13.88 0.04
CA ASP A 274 -13.58 -15.12 0.44
C ASP A 274 -13.74 -16.11 -0.72
N SER A 275 -13.86 -15.60 -1.95
CA SER A 275 -14.02 -16.43 -3.15
C SER A 275 -12.72 -17.08 -3.63
N ILE A 276 -11.56 -16.46 -3.42
CA ILE A 276 -10.27 -17.02 -3.84
C ILE A 276 -9.75 -18.08 -2.86
N ASP A 277 -8.82 -18.94 -3.31
CA ASP A 277 -8.23 -20.01 -2.50
C ASP A 277 -6.87 -19.62 -1.93
N ILE A 278 -6.04 -18.92 -2.70
CA ILE A 278 -4.69 -18.51 -2.33
C ILE A 278 -4.50 -17.05 -2.72
N TYR A 279 -3.95 -16.25 -1.82
CA TYR A 279 -3.60 -14.86 -2.09
C TYR A 279 -2.10 -14.71 -2.35
N LEU A 280 -1.72 -13.90 -3.34
CA LEU A 280 -0.33 -13.62 -3.70
C LEU A 280 0.05 -12.15 -3.44
N GLN A 281 1.27 -11.94 -2.96
CA GLN A 281 1.90 -10.62 -2.90
C GLN A 281 3.38 -10.70 -3.32
N PRO A 282 3.69 -10.99 -4.61
CA PRO A 282 5.06 -11.14 -5.09
C PRO A 282 5.74 -9.79 -5.37
N SER A 283 5.53 -8.81 -4.50
CA SER A 283 5.96 -7.43 -4.65
C SER A 283 7.47 -7.27 -4.67
N LEU A 284 7.96 -6.24 -5.38
CA LEU A 284 9.37 -5.84 -5.39
C LEU A 284 9.74 -5.00 -4.15
N THR A 285 8.77 -4.33 -3.56
CA THR A 285 8.92 -3.55 -2.32
C THR A 285 7.55 -3.34 -1.67
N GLU A 286 7.51 -3.33 -0.36
CA GLU A 286 6.33 -3.01 0.45
C GLU A 286 6.71 -2.16 1.66
N GLY A 287 5.78 -1.31 2.10
CA GLY A 287 5.78 -0.74 3.45
C GLY A 287 5.08 -1.72 4.40
N MET A 288 3.88 -1.37 4.87
CA MET A 288 2.95 -2.32 5.47
C MET A 288 1.99 -2.80 4.36
N PRO A 289 1.97 -4.11 4.06
CA PRO A 289 1.15 -4.65 2.97
C PRO A 289 -0.31 -4.82 3.40
N ARG A 290 -1.10 -3.75 3.33
CA ARG A 290 -2.50 -3.73 3.76
C ARG A 290 -3.35 -4.82 3.11
N ALA A 291 -3.23 -4.98 1.79
CA ALA A 291 -3.99 -6.00 1.07
C ALA A 291 -3.67 -7.43 1.55
N THR A 292 -2.42 -7.68 1.94
CA THR A 292 -2.02 -8.95 2.54
C THR A 292 -2.67 -9.15 3.92
N LEU A 293 -2.68 -8.11 4.76
CA LEU A 293 -3.37 -8.16 6.05
C LEU A 293 -4.88 -8.35 5.89
N GLU A 294 -5.50 -7.69 4.91
CA GLU A 294 -6.91 -7.90 4.55
C GLU A 294 -7.16 -9.36 4.12
N ALA A 295 -6.31 -9.93 3.25
CA ALA A 295 -6.41 -11.34 2.84
C ALA A 295 -6.24 -12.30 4.04
N MET A 296 -5.28 -12.04 4.92
CA MET A 296 -5.07 -12.83 6.13
C MET A 296 -6.25 -12.74 7.10
N SER A 297 -6.88 -11.57 7.24
CA SER A 297 -8.09 -11.38 8.05
C SER A 297 -9.31 -12.15 7.51
N ARG A 298 -9.26 -12.55 6.23
CA ARG A 298 -10.24 -13.44 5.58
C ARG A 298 -9.78 -14.91 5.58
N GLY A 299 -8.70 -15.23 6.32
CA GLY A 299 -8.15 -16.58 6.39
C GLY A 299 -7.58 -17.08 5.06
N CYS A 300 -7.17 -16.22 4.14
CA CYS A 300 -6.52 -16.68 2.92
C CYS A 300 -5.12 -17.26 3.24
N PRO A 301 -4.78 -18.46 2.73
CA PRO A 301 -3.39 -18.86 2.58
C PRO A 301 -2.66 -17.85 1.71
N VAL A 302 -1.42 -17.47 2.07
CA VAL A 302 -0.71 -16.36 1.44
C VAL A 302 0.70 -16.78 1.06
N ILE A 303 1.15 -16.47 -0.17
CA ILE A 303 2.55 -16.57 -0.60
C ILE A 303 3.04 -15.19 -0.99
N THR A 304 4.23 -14.78 -0.49
CA THR A 304 4.76 -13.43 -0.72
C THR A 304 6.24 -13.46 -1.08
N THR A 305 6.76 -12.29 -1.46
CA THR A 305 8.21 -12.06 -1.46
C THR A 305 8.72 -11.67 -0.07
N SER A 306 10.03 -11.82 0.13
CA SER A 306 10.72 -11.47 1.37
C SER A 306 11.14 -9.98 1.39
N VAL A 307 10.16 -9.03 1.26
CA VAL A 307 10.43 -7.58 1.22
C VAL A 307 9.63 -6.81 2.27
N GLY A 308 10.21 -5.72 2.76
CA GLY A 308 9.53 -4.79 3.67
C GLY A 308 8.81 -5.45 4.84
N GLY A 309 7.62 -4.99 5.14
CA GLY A 309 6.77 -5.51 6.21
C GLY A 309 6.29 -6.96 6.00
N LEU A 310 6.38 -7.51 4.78
CA LEU A 310 6.03 -8.91 4.51
C LEU A 310 6.92 -9.89 5.28
N LYS A 311 8.19 -9.51 5.57
CA LYS A 311 9.11 -10.35 6.33
C LYS A 311 8.65 -10.65 7.76
N ALA A 312 8.01 -9.68 8.39
CA ALA A 312 7.49 -9.83 9.73
C ALA A 312 6.12 -10.51 9.76
N LEU A 313 5.35 -10.39 8.68
CA LEU A 313 3.96 -10.82 8.60
C LEU A 313 3.80 -12.29 8.18
N ILE A 314 4.68 -12.78 7.29
CA ILE A 314 4.57 -14.09 6.66
C ILE A 314 5.78 -14.95 7.02
N ASP A 315 5.54 -16.24 7.33
CA ASP A 315 6.59 -17.19 7.65
C ASP A 315 7.58 -17.38 6.49
N GLU A 316 8.83 -17.69 6.79
CA GLU A 316 9.89 -17.83 5.78
C GLU A 316 9.58 -18.87 4.72
N GLU A 317 8.95 -19.96 5.12
CA GLU A 317 8.54 -21.04 4.22
C GLU A 317 7.48 -20.63 3.19
N ASP A 318 6.71 -19.56 3.43
CA ASP A 318 5.69 -19.01 2.52
C ASP A 318 6.20 -17.79 1.75
N ARG A 319 7.49 -17.50 1.85
CA ARG A 319 8.14 -16.42 1.13
C ARG A 319 8.98 -16.93 -0.05
N ILE A 320 9.13 -16.08 -1.05
CA ILE A 320 10.00 -16.31 -2.22
C ILE A 320 10.99 -15.15 -2.39
N ALA A 321 12.01 -15.32 -3.20
CA ALA A 321 12.83 -14.21 -3.67
C ALA A 321 12.05 -13.33 -4.67
N VAL A 322 12.44 -12.06 -4.79
CA VAL A 322 11.83 -11.13 -5.75
C VAL A 322 12.05 -11.65 -7.18
N GLY A 323 10.97 -11.78 -7.95
CA GLY A 323 11.00 -12.24 -9.34
C GLY A 323 11.14 -13.76 -9.53
N ASP A 324 11.21 -14.53 -8.45
CA ASP A 324 11.35 -15.99 -8.47
C ASP A 324 9.99 -16.65 -8.74
N TYR A 325 9.58 -16.64 -10.01
CA TYR A 325 8.31 -17.25 -10.42
C TYR A 325 8.36 -18.79 -10.42
N GLU A 326 9.53 -19.41 -10.49
CA GLU A 326 9.69 -20.88 -10.45
C GLU A 326 9.39 -21.40 -9.05
N THR A 327 10.01 -20.82 -8.02
CA THR A 327 9.67 -21.16 -6.63
C THR A 327 8.22 -20.80 -6.29
N LEU A 328 7.67 -19.71 -6.86
CA LEU A 328 6.27 -19.36 -6.67
C LEU A 328 5.34 -20.44 -7.24
N ALA A 329 5.61 -20.91 -8.46
CA ALA A 329 4.84 -21.99 -9.08
C ALA A 329 4.91 -23.27 -8.25
N TYR A 330 6.10 -23.67 -7.82
CA TYR A 330 6.27 -24.84 -6.96
C TYR A 330 5.45 -24.75 -5.65
N LYS A 331 5.56 -23.61 -4.94
CA LYS A 331 4.80 -23.39 -3.68
C LYS A 331 3.28 -23.39 -3.91
N LEU A 332 2.83 -22.79 -5.00
CA LEU A 332 1.41 -22.81 -5.40
C LEU A 332 0.91 -24.25 -5.66
N ASP A 333 1.71 -25.04 -6.36
CA ASP A 333 1.36 -26.43 -6.67
C ASP A 333 1.28 -27.30 -5.40
N VAL A 334 2.27 -27.18 -4.52
CA VAL A 334 2.28 -27.88 -3.22
C VAL A 334 1.07 -27.47 -2.37
N LEU A 335 0.86 -26.16 -2.22
CA LEU A 335 -0.21 -25.61 -1.38
C LEU A 335 -1.61 -25.94 -1.97
N GLY A 336 -1.77 -25.89 -3.29
CA GLY A 336 -3.04 -26.16 -3.95
C GLY A 336 -3.47 -27.63 -3.92
N LYS A 337 -2.54 -28.56 -3.74
CA LYS A 337 -2.79 -30.00 -3.69
C LYS A 337 -3.01 -30.56 -2.28
N ASP A 338 -2.56 -29.84 -1.26
CA ASP A 338 -2.59 -30.29 0.13
C ASP A 338 -3.60 -29.46 0.95
N LYS A 339 -4.77 -30.07 1.23
CA LYS A 339 -5.85 -29.41 2.00
C LYS A 339 -5.48 -29.15 3.46
N ASP A 340 -4.71 -30.05 4.08
CA ASP A 340 -4.30 -29.90 5.47
C ASP A 340 -3.30 -28.73 5.59
N LEU A 341 -2.40 -28.61 4.61
CA LEU A 341 -1.47 -27.49 4.53
C LEU A 341 -2.23 -26.17 4.26
N LEU A 342 -3.17 -26.14 3.31
CA LEU A 342 -4.03 -24.97 3.06
C LEU A 342 -4.73 -24.52 4.34
N LEU A 343 -5.33 -25.47 5.08
CA LEU A 343 -6.05 -25.17 6.31
C LEU A 343 -5.12 -24.64 7.41
N SER A 344 -3.96 -25.28 7.59
CA SER A 344 -2.98 -24.82 8.59
C SER A 344 -2.51 -23.38 8.31
N LYS A 345 -2.24 -23.05 7.03
CA LYS A 345 -1.86 -21.70 6.60
C LYS A 345 -3.01 -20.69 6.77
N ALA A 346 -4.24 -21.09 6.46
CA ALA A 346 -5.43 -20.26 6.67
C ALA A 346 -5.60 -19.87 8.14
N ILE A 347 -5.54 -20.85 9.05
CA ILE A 347 -5.67 -20.63 10.51
C ILE A 347 -4.53 -19.78 11.03
N ARG A 348 -3.29 -20.07 10.63
CA ARG A 348 -2.09 -19.28 11.02
C ARG A 348 -2.23 -17.81 10.59
N ASN A 349 -2.56 -17.57 9.33
CA ASN A 349 -2.67 -16.22 8.78
C ASN A 349 -3.79 -15.42 9.45
N PHE A 350 -4.93 -16.05 9.70
CA PHE A 350 -6.03 -15.43 10.42
C PHE A 350 -5.63 -15.04 11.85
N LYS A 351 -4.95 -15.94 12.57
CA LYS A 351 -4.44 -15.68 13.93
C LYS A 351 -3.43 -14.52 13.93
N GLU A 352 -2.53 -14.46 12.96
CA GLU A 352 -1.57 -13.37 12.83
C GLU A 352 -2.28 -12.04 12.54
N ALA A 353 -3.23 -12.00 11.59
CA ALA A 353 -4.01 -10.81 11.30
C ALA A 353 -4.74 -10.28 12.55
N LYS A 354 -5.23 -11.15 13.43
CA LYS A 354 -5.90 -10.79 14.67
C LYS A 354 -5.00 -9.97 15.62
N SER A 355 -3.69 -10.18 15.57
CA SER A 355 -2.74 -9.39 16.38
C SER A 355 -2.66 -7.92 15.92
N TYR A 356 -2.99 -7.63 14.67
CA TYR A 356 -3.00 -6.28 14.09
C TYR A 356 -4.32 -5.53 14.32
N GLU A 357 -5.41 -6.21 14.68
CA GLU A 357 -6.67 -5.55 15.03
C GLU A 357 -6.55 -4.72 16.31
N SER A 358 -5.81 -5.22 17.29
CA SER A 358 -5.63 -4.57 18.60
C SER A 358 -4.72 -3.34 18.56
N VAL A 359 -3.98 -3.11 17.49
CA VAL A 359 -3.06 -1.97 17.28
C VAL A 359 -3.79 -0.83 16.56
N ARG A 360 -5.09 -0.61 16.86
CA ARG A 360 -5.80 0.57 16.38
C ARG A 360 -5.23 1.84 17.01
N LEU A 361 -5.20 2.92 16.23
CA LEU A 361 -4.82 4.29 16.65
C LEU A 361 -5.70 4.86 17.80
N ASP A 362 -6.51 4.03 18.44
CA ASP A 362 -7.36 4.39 19.58
C ASP A 362 -6.61 4.29 20.92
N LYS A 363 -5.33 3.86 20.90
CA LYS A 363 -4.37 3.94 22.01
C LYS A 363 -3.37 5.06 21.75
#